data_7c2cb5bc4b109592f31f2021a07d9527
#
_entry.id   7c2cb5bc4b109592f31f2021a07d9527
#
_cell.length_a   1.000
_cell.length_b   1.000
_cell.length_c   1.000
_cell.angle_alpha   90.00
_cell.angle_beta   90.00
_cell.angle_gamma   90.00
#
_symmetry.space_group_name_H-M   'P 1'
#
loop_
_entity.id
_entity.type
_entity.pdbx_description
1 polymer ?
#
loop_
_entity_poly.entity_id
_entity_poly.type
_entity_poly.pdbx_seq_one_letter_code
_entity_poly.pdbx_strand_id
1 'polypeptide(L)'
;MLTPGARLIAGGQSLGPMLNFRLARPERLVAIGALSELRQVQETPQALLLGAGLTHAAIADGRTPDLGERWLGRIADNIAYRAVRNRGTLGGSLAHADPAADWLVTLTALGGFVLTWRARGSGRAIPLEAFVAGALRNTLEDGEIVQAVRLPRPSPTARWGYFKACRKPGEFAHAMAAFFDDPERGVRRAAIGAANGPPVVLIGDRARPEAVEEALALSGLDAVGRRMQAVALDRAIAQAGGL
;
A
#
# COMPACT_ATOMS: atom_id res chain seq x y z
N MET A 1 -6.04 7.01 25.40
CA MET A 1 -5.01 7.86 24.77
C MET A 1 -3.66 7.19 24.96
N LEU A 2 -2.82 7.21 23.93
CA LEU A 2 -1.42 6.85 24.11
C LEU A 2 -0.79 7.86 25.08
N THR A 3 -0.03 7.38 26.06
CA THR A 3 0.78 8.26 26.91
C THR A 3 1.88 8.92 26.07
N PRO A 4 2.31 10.15 26.38
CA PRO A 4 3.48 10.73 25.74
C PRO A 4 4.66 9.75 25.76
N GLY A 5 5.44 9.73 24.68
CA GLY A 5 6.57 8.78 24.52
C GLY A 5 6.20 7.34 24.15
N ALA A 6 4.92 6.97 24.13
CA ALA A 6 4.49 5.64 23.70
C ALA A 6 4.38 5.53 22.17
N ARG A 7 4.74 4.35 21.63
CA ARG A 7 4.60 4.03 20.22
C ARG A 7 3.90 2.70 20.01
N LEU A 8 3.00 2.65 19.03
CA LEU A 8 2.30 1.44 18.66
C LEU A 8 3.23 0.48 17.91
N ILE A 9 3.09 -0.81 18.19
CA ILE A 9 3.77 -1.87 17.45
C ILE A 9 2.76 -2.92 17.02
N ALA A 10 2.65 -3.14 15.70
CA ALA A 10 1.87 -4.23 15.11
C ALA A 10 2.78 -5.43 14.84
N GLY A 11 3.18 -5.66 13.57
CA GLY A 11 4.10 -6.74 13.19
C GLY A 11 5.55 -6.53 13.57
N GLY A 12 5.98 -5.29 13.83
CA GLY A 12 7.32 -4.91 14.25
C GLY A 12 8.40 -5.01 13.16
N GLN A 13 8.03 -5.22 11.89
CA GLN A 13 9.00 -5.51 10.83
C GLN A 13 9.66 -4.26 10.22
N SER A 14 9.16 -3.08 10.52
CA SER A 14 9.83 -1.80 10.28
C SER A 14 10.32 -1.19 11.59
N LEU A 15 9.44 -1.10 12.60
CA LEU A 15 9.79 -0.50 13.88
C LEU A 15 10.88 -1.30 14.63
N GLY A 16 10.89 -2.64 14.55
CA GLY A 16 11.92 -3.47 15.19
C GLY A 16 13.34 -3.16 14.71
N PRO A 17 13.61 -3.15 13.39
CA PRO A 17 14.88 -2.67 12.85
C PRO A 17 15.22 -1.23 13.29
N MET A 18 14.25 -0.31 13.29
CA MET A 18 14.49 1.07 13.74
C MET A 18 14.91 1.14 15.22
N LEU A 19 14.35 0.29 16.08
CA LEU A 19 14.76 0.17 17.48
C LEU A 19 16.19 -0.39 17.58
N ASN A 20 16.51 -1.45 16.84
CA ASN A 20 17.84 -2.07 16.83
C ASN A 20 18.93 -1.09 16.37
N PHE A 21 18.63 -0.28 15.34
CA PHE A 21 19.55 0.78 14.87
C PHE A 21 19.45 2.08 15.66
N ARG A 22 18.64 2.11 16.74
CA ARG A 22 18.41 3.30 17.58
C ARG A 22 17.87 4.52 16.82
N LEU A 23 17.24 4.33 15.67
CA LEU A 23 16.55 5.35 14.89
C LEU A 23 15.21 5.74 15.52
N ALA A 24 14.63 4.86 16.32
CA ALA A 24 13.47 5.13 17.17
C ALA A 24 13.81 4.76 18.62
N ARG A 25 13.39 5.61 19.57
CA ARG A 25 13.63 5.40 21.00
C ARG A 25 12.39 5.76 21.83
N PRO A 26 11.27 5.03 21.65
CA PRO A 26 10.08 5.26 22.44
C PRO A 26 10.30 4.83 23.90
N GLU A 27 9.69 5.53 24.83
CA GLU A 27 9.72 5.16 26.25
C GLU A 27 8.90 3.90 26.53
N ARG A 28 7.86 3.66 25.70
CA ARG A 28 6.96 2.52 25.84
C ARG A 28 6.50 2.03 24.46
N LEU A 29 6.36 0.71 24.33
CA LEU A 29 5.72 0.07 23.19
C LEU A 29 4.34 -0.46 23.61
N VAL A 30 3.34 -0.18 22.77
CA VAL A 30 1.98 -0.71 22.95
C VAL A 30 1.69 -1.66 21.79
N ALA A 31 1.59 -2.95 22.11
CA ALA A 31 1.35 -3.98 21.12
C ALA A 31 -0.12 -4.02 20.69
N ILE A 32 -0.37 -3.84 19.39
CA ILE A 32 -1.72 -3.89 18.79
C ILE A 32 -1.90 -5.07 17.83
N GLY A 33 -0.82 -5.78 17.51
CA GLY A 33 -0.84 -6.85 16.51
C GLY A 33 -1.69 -8.08 16.89
N ALA A 34 -2.07 -8.23 18.18
CA ALA A 34 -2.92 -9.32 18.65
C ALA A 34 -4.41 -8.96 18.72
N LEU A 35 -4.79 -7.70 18.50
CA LEU A 35 -6.18 -7.26 18.57
C LEU A 35 -7.01 -7.93 17.47
N SER A 36 -8.03 -8.69 17.86
CA SER A 36 -8.93 -9.38 16.93
C SER A 36 -9.71 -8.43 16.04
N GLU A 37 -10.05 -7.26 16.56
CA GLU A 37 -10.76 -6.17 15.87
C GLU A 37 -10.00 -5.66 14.66
N LEU A 38 -8.67 -5.67 14.72
CA LEU A 38 -7.81 -5.28 13.59
C LEU A 38 -7.57 -6.40 12.56
N ARG A 39 -8.10 -7.61 12.79
CA ARG A 39 -7.95 -8.76 11.88
C ARG A 39 -9.23 -9.13 11.17
N GLN A 40 -10.30 -8.40 11.39
CA GLN A 40 -11.58 -8.67 10.76
C GLN A 40 -11.53 -8.44 9.26
N VAL A 41 -12.30 -9.25 8.54
CA VAL A 41 -12.52 -9.09 7.10
C VAL A 41 -14.02 -9.01 6.88
N GLN A 42 -14.45 -8.08 6.06
CA GLN A 42 -15.87 -7.94 5.69
C GLN A 42 -15.97 -7.79 4.18
N GLU A 43 -16.89 -8.54 3.61
CA GLU A 43 -17.22 -8.47 2.19
C GLU A 43 -18.61 -7.91 2.01
N THR A 44 -18.73 -6.98 1.08
CA THR A 44 -20.01 -6.47 0.58
C THR A 44 -20.01 -6.52 -0.94
N PRO A 45 -21.16 -6.39 -1.60
CA PRO A 45 -21.20 -6.27 -3.06
C PRO A 45 -20.40 -5.07 -3.60
N GLN A 46 -20.20 -4.03 -2.79
CA GLN A 46 -19.52 -2.79 -3.20
C GLN A 46 -18.04 -2.72 -2.81
N ALA A 47 -17.64 -3.44 -1.75
CA ALA A 47 -16.30 -3.30 -1.20
C ALA A 47 -15.82 -4.54 -0.45
N LEU A 48 -14.49 -4.69 -0.39
CA LEU A 48 -13.77 -5.58 0.51
C LEU A 48 -13.08 -4.72 1.59
N LEU A 49 -13.35 -5.05 2.86
CA LEU A 49 -12.70 -4.43 4.01
C LEU A 49 -11.71 -5.42 4.62
N LEU A 50 -10.45 -5.00 4.71
CA LEU A 50 -9.34 -5.78 5.26
C LEU A 50 -8.81 -5.10 6.52
N GLY A 51 -8.89 -5.77 7.65
CA GLY A 51 -8.37 -5.27 8.92
C GLY A 51 -6.87 -4.98 8.87
N ALA A 52 -6.44 -3.91 9.52
CA ALA A 52 -5.06 -3.44 9.52
C ALA A 52 -4.05 -4.43 10.12
N GLY A 53 -4.50 -5.33 10.99
CA GLY A 53 -3.71 -6.38 11.64
C GLY A 53 -3.55 -7.66 10.82
N LEU A 54 -4.14 -7.75 9.63
CA LEU A 54 -3.91 -8.88 8.72
C LEU A 54 -2.45 -8.93 8.31
N THR A 55 -1.83 -10.09 8.47
CA THR A 55 -0.43 -10.27 8.08
C THR A 55 -0.29 -10.45 6.57
N HIS A 56 0.84 -10.04 6.02
CA HIS A 56 1.14 -10.29 4.62
C HIS A 56 1.06 -11.77 4.28
N ALA A 57 1.49 -12.66 5.21
CA ALA A 57 1.37 -14.10 5.04
C ALA A 57 -0.09 -14.59 4.99
N ALA A 58 -1.00 -14.00 5.76
CA ALA A 58 -2.41 -14.37 5.71
C ALA A 58 -3.03 -14.08 4.34
N ILE A 59 -2.65 -12.94 3.74
CA ILE A 59 -3.10 -12.55 2.40
C ILE A 59 -2.42 -13.42 1.33
N ALA A 60 -1.10 -13.60 1.40
CA ALA A 60 -0.34 -14.41 0.46
C ALA A 60 -0.83 -15.87 0.40
N ASP A 61 -1.18 -16.44 1.56
CA ASP A 61 -1.67 -17.82 1.67
C ASP A 61 -3.15 -18.00 1.28
N GLY A 62 -3.83 -16.93 0.83
CA GLY A 62 -5.25 -16.98 0.48
C GLY A 62 -6.17 -17.19 1.67
N ARG A 63 -5.76 -16.81 2.88
CA ARG A 63 -6.59 -16.90 4.10
C ARG A 63 -7.52 -15.70 4.27
N THR A 64 -7.56 -14.82 3.26
CA THR A 64 -8.48 -13.69 3.13
C THR A 64 -9.12 -13.75 1.77
N PRO A 65 -10.34 -13.20 1.59
CA PRO A 65 -10.88 -12.91 0.27
C PRO A 65 -9.95 -12.05 -0.57
N ASP A 66 -10.08 -12.13 -1.88
CA ASP A 66 -9.32 -11.34 -2.85
C ASP A 66 -10.28 -10.56 -3.77
N LEU A 67 -9.75 -9.67 -4.59
CA LEU A 67 -10.53 -8.84 -5.51
C LEU A 67 -10.69 -9.47 -6.91
N GLY A 68 -9.92 -10.49 -7.21
CA GLY A 68 -9.90 -11.19 -8.48
C GLY A 68 -8.99 -12.41 -8.38
N GLU A 69 -8.33 -12.79 -9.46
CA GLU A 69 -7.43 -13.95 -9.52
C GLU A 69 -6.15 -13.74 -8.68
N ARG A 70 -6.29 -13.77 -7.37
CA ARG A 70 -5.20 -13.56 -6.40
C ARG A 70 -4.45 -12.23 -6.56
N TRP A 71 -5.15 -11.12 -6.86
CA TRP A 71 -4.47 -9.82 -6.99
C TRP A 71 -3.75 -9.44 -5.70
N LEU A 72 -4.43 -9.48 -4.56
CA LEU A 72 -3.82 -9.17 -3.25
C LEU A 72 -2.79 -10.23 -2.84
N GLY A 73 -3.05 -11.49 -3.13
CA GLY A 73 -2.11 -12.58 -2.89
C GLY A 73 -0.80 -12.39 -3.64
N ARG A 74 -0.85 -12.01 -4.93
CA ARG A 74 0.35 -11.73 -5.75
C ARG A 74 1.17 -10.57 -5.20
N ILE A 75 0.51 -9.51 -4.71
CA ILE A 75 1.21 -8.39 -4.06
C ILE A 75 1.93 -8.89 -2.82
N ALA A 76 1.21 -9.60 -1.96
CA ALA A 76 1.75 -10.09 -0.69
C ALA A 76 2.93 -11.06 -0.87
N ASP A 77 2.91 -11.90 -1.91
CA ASP A 77 4.00 -12.83 -2.24
C ASP A 77 5.32 -12.11 -2.57
N ASN A 78 5.24 -10.89 -3.09
CA ASN A 78 6.40 -10.06 -3.46
C ASN A 78 6.97 -9.22 -2.30
N ILE A 79 6.33 -9.24 -1.12
CA ILE A 79 6.79 -8.49 0.05
C ILE A 79 7.82 -9.33 0.83
N ALA A 80 9.04 -8.87 0.89
CA ALA A 80 10.11 -9.38 1.73
C ALA A 80 10.21 -10.93 1.77
N TYR A 81 10.76 -11.48 2.85
CA TYR A 81 10.87 -12.92 3.08
C TYR A 81 9.69 -13.44 3.90
N ARG A 82 9.44 -14.74 3.84
CA ARG A 82 8.37 -15.41 4.58
C ARG A 82 8.34 -15.05 6.08
N ALA A 83 9.50 -15.01 6.73
CA ALA A 83 9.61 -14.65 8.14
C ALA A 83 9.06 -13.24 8.43
N VAL A 84 9.35 -12.27 7.55
CA VAL A 84 8.83 -10.91 7.61
C VAL A 84 7.32 -10.90 7.35
N ARG A 85 6.85 -11.63 6.32
CA ARG A 85 5.43 -11.72 5.98
C ARG A 85 4.59 -12.34 7.10
N ASN A 86 5.12 -13.28 7.87
CA ASN A 86 4.41 -13.90 8.99
C ASN A 86 4.05 -12.91 10.10
N ARG A 87 4.73 -11.79 10.19
CA ARG A 87 4.53 -10.77 11.22
C ARG A 87 4.10 -9.41 10.68
N GLY A 88 4.70 -8.95 9.58
CA GLY A 88 4.36 -7.69 8.93
C GLY A 88 2.87 -7.62 8.59
N THR A 89 2.23 -6.49 8.84
CA THR A 89 0.79 -6.30 8.69
C THR A 89 0.45 -5.26 7.63
N LEU A 90 -0.72 -5.39 7.03
CA LEU A 90 -1.24 -4.46 6.03
C LEU A 90 -1.23 -3.01 6.55
N GLY A 91 -1.89 -2.77 7.69
CA GLY A 91 -1.95 -1.44 8.30
C GLY A 91 -0.61 -0.93 8.79
N GLY A 92 0.28 -1.83 9.27
CA GLY A 92 1.64 -1.46 9.68
C GLY A 92 2.48 -0.97 8.50
N SER A 93 2.35 -1.58 7.33
CA SER A 93 3.00 -1.15 6.09
C SER A 93 2.51 0.23 5.66
N LEU A 94 1.19 0.46 5.65
CA LEU A 94 0.60 1.75 5.28
C LEU A 94 0.98 2.84 6.27
N ALA A 95 0.89 2.56 7.58
CA ALA A 95 1.25 3.53 8.62
C ALA A 95 2.74 3.90 8.61
N HIS A 96 3.61 3.01 8.13
CA HIS A 96 5.02 3.31 7.94
C HIS A 96 5.28 4.29 6.81
N ALA A 97 4.40 4.30 5.82
CA ALA A 97 4.43 5.22 4.67
C ALA A 97 5.77 5.23 3.90
N ASP A 98 6.40 4.05 3.76
CA ASP A 98 7.59 3.90 2.91
C ASP A 98 7.17 4.05 1.43
N PRO A 99 7.78 4.97 0.66
CA PRO A 99 7.47 5.14 -0.76
C PRO A 99 7.66 3.88 -1.61
N ALA A 100 8.52 2.96 -1.18
CA ALA A 100 8.79 1.70 -1.85
C ALA A 100 7.91 0.54 -1.34
N ALA A 101 6.88 0.82 -0.53
CA ALA A 101 5.98 -0.20 -0.01
C ALA A 101 4.99 -0.68 -1.08
N ASP A 102 4.96 -1.98 -1.33
CA ASP A 102 4.11 -2.64 -2.31
C ASP A 102 2.62 -2.28 -2.11
N TRP A 103 2.11 -2.36 -0.88
CA TRP A 103 0.72 -2.05 -0.56
C TRP A 103 0.33 -0.62 -0.89
N LEU A 104 1.20 0.32 -0.62
CA LEU A 104 0.90 1.72 -0.82
C LEU A 104 0.59 2.01 -2.30
N VAL A 105 1.40 1.52 -3.20
CA VAL A 105 1.26 1.75 -4.65
C VAL A 105 0.08 0.97 -5.22
N THR A 106 0.01 -0.31 -4.90
CA THR A 106 -0.99 -1.21 -5.48
C THR A 106 -2.41 -0.87 -5.03
N LEU A 107 -2.61 -0.59 -3.75
CA LEU A 107 -3.93 -0.22 -3.23
C LEU A 107 -4.35 1.19 -3.61
N THR A 108 -3.39 2.09 -3.88
CA THR A 108 -3.68 3.41 -4.45
C THR A 108 -4.20 3.28 -5.89
N ALA A 109 -3.60 2.43 -6.72
CA ALA A 109 -4.11 2.16 -8.07
C ALA A 109 -5.53 1.59 -8.03
N LEU A 110 -5.83 0.71 -7.08
CA LEU A 110 -7.18 0.14 -6.88
C LEU A 110 -8.20 1.13 -6.31
N GLY A 111 -7.83 2.39 -6.04
CA GLY A 111 -8.73 3.39 -5.46
C GLY A 111 -9.12 3.10 -4.01
N GLY A 112 -8.21 2.51 -3.25
CA GLY A 112 -8.42 2.12 -1.86
C GLY A 112 -8.51 3.29 -0.88
N PHE A 113 -9.08 3.04 0.29
CA PHE A 113 -9.20 3.98 1.39
C PHE A 113 -8.62 3.37 2.67
N VAL A 114 -7.91 4.17 3.44
CA VAL A 114 -7.58 3.86 4.84
C VAL A 114 -8.77 4.27 5.71
N LEU A 115 -9.27 3.34 6.50
CA LEU A 115 -10.23 3.63 7.56
C LEU A 115 -9.46 3.77 8.87
N THR A 116 -9.66 4.89 9.56
CA THR A 116 -9.02 5.15 10.84
C THR A 116 -9.97 4.89 11.99
N TRP A 117 -9.42 4.66 13.16
CA TRP A 117 -10.14 4.62 14.43
C TRP A 117 -9.44 5.51 15.46
N ARG A 118 -10.21 6.13 16.36
CA ARG A 118 -9.71 6.85 17.52
C ARG A 118 -10.63 6.63 18.73
N ALA A 119 -10.05 6.74 19.92
CA ALA A 119 -10.78 6.47 21.17
C ALA A 119 -11.88 7.50 21.48
N ARG A 120 -11.77 8.70 20.95
CA ARG A 120 -12.78 9.77 21.08
C ARG A 120 -13.01 10.42 19.73
N GLY A 121 -14.28 10.58 19.35
CA GLY A 121 -14.67 11.09 18.04
C GLY A 121 -14.90 9.96 17.02
N SER A 122 -15.15 10.33 15.77
CA SER A 122 -15.33 9.42 14.65
C SER A 122 -14.00 9.16 13.95
N GLY A 123 -13.81 7.94 13.44
CA GLY A 123 -12.75 7.64 12.49
C GLY A 123 -13.00 8.33 11.14
N ARG A 124 -11.99 8.36 10.30
CA ARG A 124 -12.02 8.95 8.95
C ARG A 124 -11.83 7.88 7.88
N ALA A 125 -12.38 8.12 6.70
CA ALA A 125 -12.05 7.37 5.48
C ALA A 125 -11.15 8.27 4.63
N ILE A 126 -9.88 7.92 4.49
CA ILE A 126 -8.87 8.71 3.80
C ILE A 126 -8.50 7.99 2.50
N PRO A 127 -8.65 8.59 1.31
CA PRO A 127 -8.14 8.00 0.07
C PRO A 127 -6.65 7.70 0.21
N LEU A 128 -6.19 6.54 -0.28
CA LEU A 128 -4.77 6.16 -0.14
C LEU A 128 -3.82 7.15 -0.81
N GLU A 129 -4.24 7.78 -1.89
CA GLU A 129 -3.48 8.85 -2.56
C GLU A 129 -3.28 10.11 -1.68
N ALA A 130 -4.17 10.34 -0.70
CA ALA A 130 -4.09 11.44 0.26
C ALA A 130 -3.56 11.00 1.64
N PHE A 131 -3.33 9.70 1.84
CA PHE A 131 -2.92 9.17 3.14
C PHE A 131 -1.44 9.44 3.46
N VAL A 132 -0.59 9.54 2.45
CA VAL A 132 0.85 9.79 2.60
C VAL A 132 1.16 11.25 2.36
N ALA A 133 1.74 11.90 3.35
CA ALA A 133 2.16 13.30 3.29
C ALA A 133 3.63 13.48 2.82
N GLY A 134 4.39 12.41 2.75
CA GLY A 134 5.80 12.40 2.34
C GLY A 134 6.45 11.07 2.70
N ALA A 135 7.73 10.90 2.37
CA ALA A 135 8.47 9.70 2.73
C ALA A 135 8.45 9.47 4.25
N LEU A 136 8.00 8.29 4.67
CA LEU A 136 7.83 7.89 6.07
C LEU A 136 6.89 8.80 6.89
N ARG A 137 6.00 9.53 6.21
CA ARG A 137 5.05 10.45 6.85
C ARG A 137 3.65 10.21 6.30
N ASN A 138 2.73 9.88 7.19
CA ASN A 138 1.32 9.72 6.91
C ASN A 138 0.48 10.88 7.49
N THR A 139 -0.82 10.89 7.20
CA THR A 139 -1.77 11.92 7.62
C THR A 139 -2.61 11.53 8.84
N LEU A 140 -2.20 10.49 9.59
CA LEU A 140 -2.84 10.15 10.85
C LEU A 140 -2.68 11.28 11.86
N GLU A 141 -3.78 11.62 12.54
CA GLU A 141 -3.78 12.56 13.63
C GLU A 141 -3.43 11.88 14.95
N ASP A 142 -3.13 12.68 15.98
CA ASP A 142 -2.84 12.17 17.31
C ASP A 142 -4.00 11.31 17.85
N GLY A 143 -3.65 10.10 18.28
CA GLY A 143 -4.62 9.12 18.77
C GLY A 143 -5.38 8.36 17.69
N GLU A 144 -5.11 8.58 16.41
CA GLU A 144 -5.62 7.76 15.33
C GLU A 144 -4.75 6.53 15.10
N ILE A 145 -5.41 5.44 14.72
CA ILE A 145 -4.77 4.23 14.21
C ILE A 145 -5.41 3.83 12.88
N VAL A 146 -4.66 3.14 12.04
CA VAL A 146 -5.24 2.45 10.89
C VAL A 146 -6.06 1.27 11.42
N GLN A 147 -7.37 1.28 11.17
CA GLN A 147 -8.28 0.22 11.55
C GLN A 147 -8.41 -0.84 10.46
N ALA A 148 -8.62 -0.40 9.23
CA ALA A 148 -8.83 -1.25 8.07
C ALA A 148 -8.47 -0.53 6.78
N VAL A 149 -8.42 -1.30 5.69
CA VAL A 149 -8.39 -0.81 4.32
C VAL A 149 -9.69 -1.21 3.66
N ARG A 150 -10.35 -0.26 3.00
CA ARG A 150 -11.52 -0.50 2.15
C ARG A 150 -11.12 -0.43 0.69
N LEU A 151 -11.38 -1.48 -0.05
CA LEU A 151 -11.12 -1.59 -1.48
C LEU A 151 -12.44 -1.70 -2.23
N PRO A 152 -12.70 -0.86 -3.25
CA PRO A 152 -13.86 -1.04 -4.11
C PRO A 152 -13.83 -2.43 -4.78
N ARG A 153 -14.99 -3.07 -4.91
CA ARG A 153 -15.09 -4.31 -5.70
C ARG A 153 -14.94 -3.97 -7.18
N PRO A 154 -14.01 -4.60 -7.91
CA PRO A 154 -13.92 -4.43 -9.35
C PRO A 154 -15.12 -5.08 -10.05
N SER A 155 -15.42 -4.64 -11.28
CA SER A 155 -16.33 -5.36 -12.17
C SER A 155 -15.69 -6.67 -12.64
N PRO A 156 -16.47 -7.62 -13.20
CA PRO A 156 -15.94 -8.87 -13.75
C PRO A 156 -14.95 -8.66 -14.90
N THR A 157 -15.05 -7.54 -15.61
CA THR A 157 -14.16 -7.21 -16.74
C THR A 157 -12.97 -6.37 -16.36
N ALA A 158 -12.84 -6.02 -15.08
CA ALA A 158 -11.73 -5.22 -14.60
C ALA A 158 -10.40 -5.95 -14.76
N ARG A 159 -9.37 -5.19 -15.11
CA ARG A 159 -8.02 -5.68 -15.34
C ARG A 159 -7.04 -4.98 -14.40
N TRP A 160 -6.03 -5.72 -14.00
CA TRP A 160 -5.05 -5.22 -13.06
C TRP A 160 -3.67 -5.79 -13.36
N GLY A 161 -2.65 -4.97 -13.17
CA GLY A 161 -1.27 -5.40 -13.25
C GLY A 161 -0.40 -4.64 -12.25
N TYR A 162 0.69 -5.28 -11.83
CA TYR A 162 1.64 -4.73 -10.90
C TYR A 162 3.04 -5.21 -11.24
N PHE A 163 3.96 -4.27 -11.40
CA PHE A 163 5.36 -4.57 -11.67
C PHE A 163 6.28 -3.86 -10.68
N LYS A 164 7.29 -4.59 -10.22
CA LYS A 164 8.30 -4.14 -9.27
C LYS A 164 9.70 -4.51 -9.80
N ALA A 165 10.51 -3.50 -10.05
CA ALA A 165 11.92 -3.68 -10.40
C ALA A 165 12.74 -3.70 -9.11
N CYS A 166 13.33 -4.84 -8.78
CA CYS A 166 14.23 -5.05 -7.66
C CYS A 166 15.34 -6.03 -8.06
N ARG A 167 16.46 -6.04 -7.34
CA ARG A 167 17.58 -6.95 -7.63
C ARG A 167 17.28 -8.40 -7.27
N LYS A 168 16.54 -8.60 -6.18
CA LYS A 168 16.14 -9.92 -5.68
C LYS A 168 14.68 -9.89 -5.27
N PRO A 169 13.94 -11.00 -5.42
CA PRO A 169 12.56 -11.11 -4.92
C PRO A 169 12.49 -10.73 -3.44
N GLY A 170 11.51 -9.90 -3.07
CA GLY A 170 11.30 -9.44 -1.70
C GLY A 170 12.09 -8.19 -1.29
N GLU A 171 13.06 -7.72 -2.07
CA GLU A 171 13.74 -6.45 -1.81
C GLU A 171 12.83 -5.25 -2.11
N PHE A 172 13.20 -4.08 -1.56
CA PHE A 172 12.57 -2.82 -1.92
C PHE A 172 12.75 -2.51 -3.41
N ALA A 173 11.76 -1.84 -3.97
CA ALA A 173 11.77 -1.48 -5.38
C ALA A 173 12.72 -0.32 -5.68
N HIS A 174 13.42 -0.42 -6.80
CA HIS A 174 14.04 0.73 -7.46
C HIS A 174 13.04 1.49 -8.33
N ALA A 175 12.07 0.78 -8.89
CA ALA A 175 10.92 1.33 -9.60
C ALA A 175 9.74 0.37 -9.42
N MET A 176 8.52 0.92 -9.30
CA MET A 176 7.31 0.11 -9.29
C MET A 176 6.11 0.90 -9.78
N ALA A 177 5.20 0.19 -10.42
CA ALA A 177 3.92 0.73 -10.82
C ALA A 177 2.83 -0.33 -10.70
N ALA A 178 1.62 0.12 -10.44
CA ALA A 178 0.41 -0.66 -10.52
C ALA A 178 -0.57 0.02 -11.49
N PHE A 179 -1.29 -0.79 -12.26
CA PHE A 179 -2.29 -0.36 -13.21
C PHE A 179 -3.61 -1.04 -12.91
N PHE A 180 -4.70 -0.30 -13.01
CA PHE A 180 -6.07 -0.77 -12.85
C PHE A 180 -6.96 -0.16 -13.91
N ASP A 181 -7.72 -0.99 -14.60
CA ASP A 181 -8.68 -0.59 -15.63
C ASP A 181 -9.99 -1.36 -15.41
N ASP A 182 -11.06 -0.62 -15.18
CA ASP A 182 -12.42 -1.13 -15.00
C ASP A 182 -13.34 -0.44 -15.99
N PRO A 183 -13.44 -0.96 -17.22
CA PRO A 183 -14.21 -0.33 -18.30
C PRO A 183 -15.69 -0.16 -17.98
N GLU A 184 -16.30 -1.12 -17.28
CA GLU A 184 -17.72 -1.05 -16.91
C GLU A 184 -18.04 0.12 -15.97
N ARG A 185 -17.05 0.56 -15.20
CA ARG A 185 -17.16 1.70 -14.28
C ARG A 185 -16.54 2.97 -14.81
N GLY A 186 -15.92 2.92 -15.98
CA GLY A 186 -15.17 4.05 -16.55
C GLY A 186 -13.99 4.48 -15.70
N VAL A 187 -13.35 3.54 -14.98
CA VAL A 187 -12.23 3.81 -14.08
C VAL A 187 -10.96 3.26 -14.69
N ARG A 188 -9.99 4.15 -14.96
CA ARG A 188 -8.62 3.78 -15.32
C ARG A 188 -7.66 4.56 -14.45
N ARG A 189 -6.76 3.86 -13.78
CA ARG A 189 -5.81 4.44 -12.84
C ARG A 189 -4.45 3.73 -12.94
N ALA A 190 -3.38 4.50 -12.78
CA ALA A 190 -2.06 3.97 -12.50
C ALA A 190 -1.51 4.67 -11.26
N ALA A 191 -0.72 3.94 -10.47
CA ALA A 191 0.01 4.50 -9.35
C ALA A 191 1.50 4.12 -9.49
N ILE A 192 2.37 5.10 -9.30
CA ILE A 192 3.82 4.96 -9.42
C ILE A 192 4.43 5.18 -8.05
N GLY A 193 5.20 4.24 -7.57
CA GLY A 193 5.89 4.30 -6.28
C GLY A 193 7.40 4.27 -6.40
N ALA A 194 8.08 4.07 -5.27
CA ALA A 194 9.53 4.13 -5.15
C ALA A 194 10.13 5.46 -5.66
N ALA A 195 9.32 6.52 -5.68
CA ALA A 195 9.76 7.90 -5.80
C ALA A 195 9.95 8.49 -4.38
N ASN A 196 10.49 9.70 -4.27
CA ASN A 196 10.84 10.29 -2.97
C ASN A 196 9.63 10.87 -2.18
N GLY A 197 8.42 10.31 -2.37
CA GLY A 197 7.21 10.86 -1.76
C GLY A 197 6.01 9.92 -1.87
N PRO A 198 4.79 10.48 -1.79
CA PRO A 198 3.56 9.72 -2.00
C PRO A 198 3.51 9.11 -3.40
N PRO A 199 2.73 8.03 -3.62
CA PRO A 199 2.52 7.48 -4.95
C PRO A 199 1.98 8.55 -5.91
N VAL A 200 2.56 8.64 -7.10
CA VAL A 200 2.05 9.51 -8.15
C VAL A 200 0.92 8.78 -8.89
N VAL A 201 -0.25 9.41 -8.95
CA VAL A 201 -1.45 8.82 -9.55
C VAL A 201 -1.71 9.43 -10.91
N LEU A 202 -1.90 8.57 -11.92
CA LEU A 202 -2.32 8.92 -13.27
C LEU A 202 -3.72 8.37 -13.50
N ILE A 203 -4.63 9.17 -14.07
CA ILE A 203 -6.06 8.83 -14.22
C ILE A 203 -6.47 8.96 -15.69
N GLY A 204 -7.37 8.08 -16.13
CA GLY A 204 -7.94 8.09 -17.48
C GLY A 204 -6.85 7.90 -18.53
N ASP A 205 -6.87 8.71 -19.58
CA ASP A 205 -5.92 8.64 -20.69
C ASP A 205 -4.46 8.95 -20.30
N ARG A 206 -4.26 9.57 -19.12
CA ARG A 206 -2.92 9.77 -18.59
C ARG A 206 -2.32 8.53 -17.92
N ALA A 207 -3.09 7.48 -17.65
CA ALA A 207 -2.60 6.23 -17.09
C ALA A 207 -1.82 5.41 -18.13
N ARG A 208 -0.75 5.99 -18.66
CA ARG A 208 0.12 5.44 -19.71
C ARG A 208 1.59 5.83 -19.49
N PRO A 209 2.56 5.06 -20.03
CA PRO A 209 3.99 5.27 -19.79
C PRO A 209 4.50 6.65 -20.21
N GLU A 210 3.97 7.23 -21.31
CA GLU A 210 4.40 8.51 -21.85
C GLU A 210 4.13 9.69 -20.89
N ALA A 211 3.12 9.56 -20.01
CA ALA A 211 2.79 10.60 -19.03
C ALA A 211 3.70 10.57 -17.79
N VAL A 212 4.51 9.52 -17.61
CA VAL A 212 5.31 9.32 -16.39
C VAL A 212 6.40 10.35 -16.24
N GLU A 213 7.10 10.73 -17.31
CA GLU A 213 8.20 11.69 -17.24
C GLU A 213 7.73 13.06 -16.76
N GLU A 214 6.62 13.55 -17.31
CA GLU A 214 5.99 14.81 -16.88
C GLU A 214 5.51 14.72 -15.42
N ALA A 215 4.81 13.63 -15.08
CA ALA A 215 4.26 13.43 -13.74
C ALA A 215 5.34 13.36 -12.65
N LEU A 216 6.53 12.87 -12.99
CA LEU A 216 7.67 12.74 -12.08
C LEU A 216 8.70 13.87 -12.20
N ALA A 217 8.43 14.94 -12.93
CA ALA A 217 9.38 16.02 -13.15
C ALA A 217 9.89 16.64 -11.83
N LEU A 218 9.05 16.70 -10.79
CA LEU A 218 9.37 17.26 -9.48
C LEU A 218 9.69 16.20 -8.40
N SER A 219 9.82 14.92 -8.78
CA SER A 219 10.04 13.82 -7.82
C SER A 219 11.47 13.74 -7.28
N GLY A 220 12.41 14.50 -7.84
CA GLY A 220 13.83 14.39 -7.53
C GLY A 220 14.54 13.18 -8.16
N LEU A 221 13.83 12.37 -8.97
CA LEU A 221 14.43 11.30 -9.76
C LEU A 221 15.19 11.88 -10.96
N ASP A 222 16.34 11.27 -11.26
CA ASP A 222 17.07 11.56 -12.51
C ASP A 222 16.35 10.97 -13.73
N ALA A 223 16.88 11.22 -14.93
CA ALA A 223 16.28 10.73 -16.18
C ALA A 223 16.21 9.20 -16.23
N VAL A 224 17.21 8.51 -15.68
CA VAL A 224 17.23 7.03 -15.62
C VAL A 224 16.13 6.52 -14.69
N GLY A 225 16.01 7.09 -13.50
CA GLY A 225 14.96 6.74 -12.54
C GLY A 225 13.56 6.96 -13.13
N ARG A 226 13.31 8.10 -13.78
CA ARG A 226 12.01 8.35 -14.44
C ARG A 226 11.74 7.34 -15.56
N ARG A 227 12.74 7.01 -16.37
CA ARG A 227 12.62 5.99 -17.41
C ARG A 227 12.31 4.62 -16.84
N MET A 228 12.96 4.23 -15.73
CA MET A 228 12.65 2.97 -15.04
C MET A 228 11.19 2.91 -14.57
N GLN A 229 10.64 4.02 -14.08
CA GLN A 229 9.23 4.11 -13.69
C GLN A 229 8.29 3.97 -14.88
N ALA A 230 8.59 4.60 -16.03
CA ALA A 230 7.81 4.45 -17.25
C ALA A 230 7.79 2.99 -17.73
N VAL A 231 8.93 2.31 -17.71
CA VAL A 231 9.03 0.87 -18.03
C VAL A 231 8.27 0.02 -17.01
N ALA A 232 8.29 0.39 -15.72
CA ALA A 232 7.53 -0.34 -14.72
C ALA A 232 6.01 -0.24 -14.98
N LEU A 233 5.53 0.94 -15.37
CA LEU A 233 4.12 1.11 -15.75
C LEU A 233 3.77 0.33 -17.03
N ASP A 234 4.60 0.38 -18.06
CA ASP A 234 4.42 -0.39 -19.30
C ASP A 234 4.24 -1.89 -19.00
N ARG A 235 5.10 -2.45 -18.15
CA ARG A 235 5.02 -3.85 -17.75
C ARG A 235 3.78 -4.15 -16.88
N ALA A 236 3.36 -3.23 -16.04
CA ALA A 236 2.12 -3.39 -15.28
C ALA A 236 0.89 -3.41 -16.21
N ILE A 237 0.86 -2.54 -17.21
CA ILE A 237 -0.18 -2.52 -18.26
C ILE A 237 -0.18 -3.83 -19.05
N ALA A 238 0.99 -4.30 -19.47
CA ALA A 238 1.12 -5.58 -20.20
C ALA A 238 0.58 -6.77 -19.37
N GLN A 239 0.82 -6.79 -18.06
CA GLN A 239 0.26 -7.82 -17.16
C GLN A 239 -1.27 -7.73 -17.02
N ALA A 240 -1.85 -6.54 -17.21
CA ALA A 240 -3.30 -6.35 -17.24
C ALA A 240 -3.94 -6.72 -18.59
N GLY A 241 -3.17 -7.20 -19.57
CA GLY A 241 -3.63 -7.55 -20.90
C GLY A 241 -3.50 -6.44 -21.95
N GLY A 242 -2.72 -5.41 -21.66
CA GLY A 242 -2.50 -4.24 -22.52
C GLY A 242 -3.55 -3.13 -22.32
N LEU A 243 -3.40 -2.06 -23.10
CA LEU A 243 -4.37 -0.94 -23.18
C LEU A 243 -5.48 -1.25 -24.17
#